data_342c04ce8f86e38198dc65300442a39e
#
_entry.id   342c04ce8f86e38198dc65300442a39e
#
_cell.length_a   1.000
_cell.length_b   1.000
_cell.length_c   1.000
_cell.angle_alpha   90.00
_cell.angle_beta   90.00
_cell.angle_gamma   90.00
#
_symmetry.space_group_name_H-M   'P 1'
#
loop_
_entity.id
_entity.type
_entity.pdbx_description
1 polymer ?
#
loop_
_entity_poly.entity_id
_entity_poly.type
_entity_poly.pdbx_seq_one_letter_code
_entity_poly.pdbx_strand_id
1 'polypeptide(L)'
;MSKSNITRRGFIEGGVGLTIANLIPGTTPLALAASMEERTVTAAKAAGAADVSGMIWSPYFVPMQPVIAEFKKQTGIGVGGVQDISIFDAPQRAMAEALSRSPQFDFIHIDSNMIPSLASAGYLEPLDQYMKQADFKIDAVADYANFMTYKGQTYGIPTDGNVHIQYVRKDLIEDPDNQKNFADKHGKELKFPEVWEDDLKIQQTLMDPSKDLYGSGNLRNRANGPTWWYMIFYSAGGFTFDDDMNPTLDTPAGQYAVDIYLQDKKGAHPESAGWGTAQMIPRISQGHVVSCQYWDGTARLNENPAKSKLRGKWLYGLVPGSDFSGKRIHRSISSPLAALLINKYSPRKAQAAYLALWLGSGKNSIPIVSDPVNTFNDAWAKEHMTAPQVIDAYTAPAIKAIETNFQVVSPPTYLTGYLEFQDTLGKNLSEAYVGQLPAKDVLKKTQDEWNAVVRRIGRSKLKDELASYKAVMPKRNLPA
;
A
#
# COMPACT_ATOMS: atom_id res chain seq x y z
N MET A 1 35.39 -15.80 60.95
CA MET A 1 36.67 -16.23 60.34
C MET A 1 36.35 -16.63 58.92
N SER A 2 36.80 -16.05 57.81
CA SER A 2 37.83 -15.16 57.42
C SER A 2 37.28 -14.33 56.24
N LYS A 3 37.52 -13.06 56.27
CA LYS A 3 37.31 -12.12 55.17
C LYS A 3 38.34 -12.37 54.06
N SER A 4 38.00 -12.27 52.82
CA SER A 4 38.94 -11.72 51.85
C SER A 4 38.21 -10.93 50.75
N ASN A 5 38.50 -9.65 50.78
CA ASN A 5 38.29 -8.67 49.72
C ASN A 5 39.05 -9.06 48.45
N ILE A 6 38.47 -8.88 47.28
CA ILE A 6 39.23 -8.68 46.06
C ILE A 6 38.72 -7.42 45.35
N THR A 7 39.64 -6.49 45.26
CA THR A 7 39.57 -5.15 44.67
C THR A 7 39.49 -5.19 43.16
N ARG A 8 38.76 -4.18 42.65
CA ARG A 8 38.82 -3.74 41.24
C ARG A 8 40.26 -3.31 40.87
N ARG A 9 40.78 -3.83 39.78
CA ARG A 9 41.56 -3.14 38.72
C ARG A 9 42.28 -4.17 37.85
N GLY A 10 42.09 -4.00 36.52
CA GLY A 10 42.80 -4.75 35.52
C GLY A 10 42.14 -4.52 34.17
N PHE A 11 42.46 -3.36 33.65
CA PHE A 11 41.96 -2.85 32.34
C PHE A 11 42.99 -3.20 31.27
N ILE A 12 42.51 -3.60 30.11
CA ILE A 12 43.06 -3.44 28.76
C ILE A 12 44.38 -4.18 28.43
N GLU A 13 44.29 -5.07 27.47
CA GLU A 13 44.91 -4.90 26.15
C GLU A 13 44.50 -6.02 25.20
N GLY A 14 43.96 -5.67 24.09
CA GLY A 14 43.79 -6.08 22.79
C GLY A 14 44.56 -7.32 22.35
N GLY A 15 43.86 -8.32 21.98
CA GLY A 15 44.40 -9.41 21.19
C GLY A 15 43.33 -9.83 20.21
N VAL A 16 43.48 -9.44 18.96
CA VAL A 16 42.79 -10.05 17.83
C VAL A 16 43.19 -11.52 17.83
N GLY A 17 42.38 -12.35 18.43
CA GLY A 17 42.54 -13.78 18.39
C GLY A 17 42.21 -14.28 16.96
N LEU A 18 43.24 -14.38 16.12
CA LEU A 18 43.16 -15.26 14.94
C LEU A 18 43.02 -16.70 15.47
N THR A 19 41.81 -17.20 15.45
CA THR A 19 41.57 -18.64 15.58
C THR A 19 42.10 -19.29 14.30
N ILE A 20 43.29 -19.87 14.40
CA ILE A 20 43.81 -20.77 13.38
C ILE A 20 42.92 -22.00 13.41
N ALA A 21 41.92 -22.02 12.52
CA ALA A 21 41.21 -23.25 12.23
C ALA A 21 42.19 -24.20 11.56
N ASN A 22 42.43 -25.35 12.17
CA ASN A 22 43.18 -26.43 11.57
C ASN A 22 42.51 -26.81 10.24
N LEU A 23 43.14 -26.43 9.14
CA LEU A 23 42.76 -26.82 7.79
C LEU A 23 42.92 -28.33 7.65
N ILE A 24 41.82 -29.03 7.59
CA ILE A 24 41.77 -30.39 7.09
C ILE A 24 42.04 -30.29 5.58
N PRO A 25 43.11 -30.93 5.05
CA PRO A 25 43.39 -30.89 3.61
C PRO A 25 42.24 -31.60 2.85
N GLY A 26 41.49 -30.83 2.05
CA GLY A 26 40.44 -31.34 1.18
C GLY A 26 39.05 -30.72 1.30
N THR A 27 38.80 -29.81 2.25
CA THR A 27 37.57 -29.01 2.28
C THR A 27 37.80 -27.65 1.62
N THR A 28 37.43 -27.53 0.35
CA THR A 28 37.21 -26.21 -0.27
C THR A 28 36.21 -25.46 0.60
N PRO A 29 36.50 -24.22 1.05
CA PRO A 29 35.49 -23.42 1.73
C PRO A 29 34.28 -23.34 0.78
N LEU A 30 33.10 -23.73 1.25
CA LEU A 30 31.87 -23.38 0.54
C LEU A 30 31.89 -21.87 0.42
N ALA A 31 32.18 -21.37 -0.79
CA ALA A 31 31.99 -19.96 -1.09
C ALA A 31 30.53 -19.65 -0.75
N LEU A 32 30.31 -18.79 0.26
CA LEU A 32 28.95 -18.30 0.52
C LEU A 32 28.42 -17.76 -0.83
N ALA A 33 27.29 -18.27 -1.27
CA ALA A 33 26.66 -17.75 -2.48
C ALA A 33 26.42 -16.25 -2.31
N ALA A 34 26.80 -15.45 -3.31
CA ALA A 34 26.61 -14.01 -3.29
C ALA A 34 25.14 -13.67 -2.97
N SER A 35 24.90 -12.64 -2.16
CA SER A 35 23.54 -12.19 -1.86
C SER A 35 22.85 -11.63 -3.11
N MET A 36 21.52 -11.47 -3.05
CA MET A 36 20.74 -10.85 -4.11
C MET A 36 21.22 -9.41 -4.39
N GLU A 37 21.58 -8.67 -3.35
CA GLU A 37 22.11 -7.31 -3.45
C GLU A 37 23.49 -7.28 -4.14
N GLU A 38 24.39 -8.19 -3.78
CA GLU A 38 25.71 -8.30 -4.40
C GLU A 38 25.61 -8.69 -5.89
N ARG A 39 24.67 -9.57 -6.24
CA ARG A 39 24.40 -9.91 -7.65
C ARG A 39 23.80 -8.74 -8.41
N THR A 40 22.88 -7.99 -7.78
CA THR A 40 22.32 -6.75 -8.36
C THR A 40 23.44 -5.74 -8.65
N VAL A 41 24.36 -5.51 -7.71
CA VAL A 41 25.51 -4.61 -7.90
C VAL A 41 26.41 -5.11 -9.04
N THR A 42 26.67 -6.41 -9.11
CA THR A 42 27.50 -7.00 -10.16
C THR A 42 26.89 -6.80 -11.56
N ALA A 43 25.59 -7.08 -11.69
CA ALA A 43 24.86 -6.88 -12.95
C ALA A 43 24.75 -5.39 -13.33
N ALA A 44 24.56 -4.51 -12.34
CA ALA A 44 24.55 -3.07 -12.53
C ALA A 44 25.87 -2.52 -13.06
N LYS A 45 27.00 -2.98 -12.51
CA LYS A 45 28.33 -2.60 -13.01
C LYS A 45 28.53 -3.01 -14.47
N ALA A 46 28.05 -4.17 -14.86
CA ALA A 46 28.12 -4.64 -16.26
C ALA A 46 27.27 -3.78 -17.22
N ALA A 47 26.20 -3.14 -16.73
CA ALA A 47 25.41 -2.20 -17.52
C ALA A 47 26.09 -0.84 -17.74
N GLY A 48 27.15 -0.53 -16.99
CA GLY A 48 27.93 0.70 -17.07
C GLY A 48 27.38 1.83 -16.20
N ALA A 49 28.29 2.71 -15.76
CA ALA A 49 27.96 3.86 -14.93
C ALA A 49 27.16 4.92 -15.71
N ALA A 50 26.06 5.38 -15.17
CA ALA A 50 25.29 6.52 -15.69
C ALA A 50 24.29 7.01 -14.63
N ASP A 51 24.03 8.32 -14.61
CA ASP A 51 22.89 8.84 -13.85
C ASP A 51 21.61 8.72 -14.68
N VAL A 52 20.58 8.19 -14.07
CA VAL A 52 19.23 8.06 -14.67
C VAL A 52 18.34 9.23 -14.28
N SER A 53 17.30 9.50 -15.07
CA SER A 53 16.29 10.52 -14.79
C SER A 53 14.94 9.87 -14.49
N GLY A 54 14.14 10.50 -13.65
CA GLY A 54 12.85 9.92 -13.27
C GLY A 54 11.73 10.92 -13.06
N MET A 55 10.53 10.41 -13.09
CA MET A 55 9.33 11.08 -12.61
C MET A 55 8.93 10.43 -11.30
N ILE A 56 8.99 11.17 -10.21
CA ILE A 56 8.70 10.67 -8.86
C ILE A 56 8.32 11.83 -7.92
N TRP A 57 7.31 11.61 -7.09
CA TRP A 57 6.90 12.58 -6.09
C TRP A 57 7.91 12.67 -4.93
N SER A 58 8.27 13.91 -4.55
CA SER A 58 9.28 14.18 -3.51
C SER A 58 9.07 13.42 -2.19
N PRO A 59 7.85 13.27 -1.64
CA PRO A 59 7.64 12.48 -0.42
C PRO A 59 8.09 11.02 -0.51
N TYR A 60 8.06 10.42 -1.70
CA TYR A 60 8.60 9.08 -1.93
C TYR A 60 10.11 9.11 -2.19
N PHE A 61 10.58 10.14 -2.89
CA PHE A 61 11.97 10.22 -3.35
C PHE A 61 12.96 10.54 -2.24
N VAL A 62 12.59 11.47 -1.35
CA VAL A 62 13.50 11.95 -0.29
C VAL A 62 14.05 10.82 0.59
N PRO A 63 13.23 9.88 1.09
CA PRO A 63 13.71 8.75 1.88
C PRO A 63 14.57 7.75 1.10
N MET A 64 14.46 7.72 -0.24
CA MET A 64 15.26 6.84 -1.08
C MET A 64 16.67 7.36 -1.31
N GLN A 65 16.91 8.66 -1.15
CA GLN A 65 18.18 9.30 -1.50
C GLN A 65 19.42 8.67 -0.83
N PRO A 66 19.42 8.34 0.48
CA PRO A 66 20.56 7.68 1.11
C PRO A 66 20.86 6.30 0.50
N VAL A 67 19.81 5.54 0.17
CA VAL A 67 19.93 4.20 -0.45
C VAL A 67 20.41 4.30 -1.89
N ILE A 68 19.98 5.33 -2.64
CA ILE A 68 20.47 5.65 -3.99
C ILE A 68 21.94 6.06 -3.94
N ALA A 69 22.36 6.85 -2.96
CA ALA A 69 23.74 7.28 -2.82
C ALA A 69 24.69 6.09 -2.56
N GLU A 70 24.27 5.12 -1.75
CA GLU A 70 25.05 3.89 -1.53
C GLU A 70 25.16 3.05 -2.82
N PHE A 71 24.08 2.92 -3.59
CA PHE A 71 24.13 2.24 -4.88
C PHE A 71 25.06 2.95 -5.87
N LYS A 72 24.99 4.28 -5.94
CA LYS A 72 25.88 5.09 -6.79
C LYS A 72 27.35 4.89 -6.44
N LYS A 73 27.67 4.86 -5.14
CA LYS A 73 29.04 4.60 -4.67
C LYS A 73 29.58 3.24 -5.15
N GLN A 74 28.73 2.22 -5.16
CA GLN A 74 29.11 0.87 -5.55
C GLN A 74 29.14 0.65 -7.05
N THR A 75 28.25 1.29 -7.83
CA THR A 75 28.02 0.97 -9.25
C THR A 75 28.34 2.11 -10.21
N GLY A 76 28.40 3.34 -9.72
CA GLY A 76 28.42 4.55 -10.54
C GLY A 76 27.05 4.93 -11.13
N ILE A 77 25.99 4.21 -10.78
CA ILE A 77 24.60 4.51 -11.22
C ILE A 77 23.90 5.29 -10.12
N GLY A 78 23.42 6.47 -10.42
CA GLY A 78 22.65 7.32 -9.52
C GLY A 78 21.44 7.95 -10.20
N VAL A 79 20.84 8.94 -9.54
CA VAL A 79 19.76 9.75 -10.11
C VAL A 79 20.28 11.16 -10.36
N GLY A 80 20.31 11.56 -11.63
CA GLY A 80 20.84 12.87 -12.08
C GLY A 80 19.76 13.95 -12.15
N GLY A 81 18.50 13.58 -12.18
CA GLY A 81 17.38 14.51 -12.21
C GLY A 81 16.05 13.83 -11.97
N VAL A 82 15.15 14.51 -11.27
CA VAL A 82 13.78 14.08 -11.07
C VAL A 82 12.81 15.19 -11.42
N GLN A 83 11.69 14.82 -12.04
CA GLN A 83 10.52 15.67 -12.12
C GLN A 83 9.60 15.32 -10.94
N ASP A 84 9.39 16.28 -10.05
CA ASP A 84 8.49 16.14 -8.92
C ASP A 84 7.04 16.27 -9.40
N ILE A 85 6.32 15.15 -9.41
CA ILE A 85 4.91 15.11 -9.77
C ILE A 85 4.21 14.24 -8.72
N SER A 86 3.10 14.77 -8.17
CA SER A 86 2.26 14.03 -7.23
C SER A 86 1.84 12.69 -7.81
N ILE A 87 1.81 11.63 -6.98
CA ILE A 87 1.36 10.30 -7.42
C ILE A 87 -0.08 10.31 -7.96
N PHE A 88 -0.89 11.29 -7.59
CA PHE A 88 -2.25 11.47 -8.09
C PHE A 88 -2.31 12.10 -9.48
N ASP A 89 -1.28 12.88 -9.88
CA ASP A 89 -1.18 13.53 -11.19
C ASP A 89 -0.29 12.73 -12.17
N ALA A 90 0.63 11.94 -11.64
CA ALA A 90 1.56 11.12 -12.39
C ALA A 90 0.90 10.18 -13.42
N PRO A 91 -0.29 9.57 -13.18
CA PRO A 91 -0.95 8.70 -14.15
C PRO A 91 -1.28 9.38 -15.49
N GLN A 92 -1.77 10.61 -15.46
CA GLN A 92 -2.09 11.35 -16.67
C GLN A 92 -0.82 11.71 -17.45
N ARG A 93 0.23 12.13 -16.73
CA ARG A 93 1.52 12.43 -17.33
C ARG A 93 2.16 11.19 -17.95
N ALA A 94 2.14 10.05 -17.25
CA ALA A 94 2.69 8.79 -17.74
C ALA A 94 1.98 8.31 -19.05
N MET A 95 0.66 8.49 -19.13
CA MET A 95 -0.08 8.18 -20.37
C MET A 95 0.32 9.09 -21.52
N ALA A 96 0.57 10.39 -21.28
CA ALA A 96 1.06 11.30 -22.32
C ALA A 96 2.46 10.91 -22.82
N GLU A 97 3.37 10.53 -21.90
CA GLU A 97 4.70 10.01 -22.25
C GLU A 97 4.59 8.69 -23.06
N ALA A 98 3.67 7.81 -22.68
CA ALA A 98 3.44 6.55 -23.38
C ALA A 98 2.94 6.77 -24.82
N LEU A 99 1.98 7.69 -25.02
CA LEU A 99 1.41 8.00 -26.34
C LEU A 99 2.45 8.65 -27.27
N SER A 100 3.32 9.50 -26.74
CA SER A 100 4.40 10.15 -27.50
C SER A 100 5.66 9.28 -27.65
N ARG A 101 5.72 8.11 -26.99
CA ARG A 101 6.90 7.26 -26.90
C ARG A 101 8.15 8.02 -26.45
N SER A 102 7.95 8.94 -25.52
CA SER A 102 8.98 9.86 -25.04
C SER A 102 10.08 9.11 -24.28
N PRO A 103 11.39 9.36 -24.57
CA PRO A 103 12.50 8.86 -23.78
C PRO A 103 12.89 9.79 -22.62
N GLN A 104 12.06 10.77 -22.24
CA GLN A 104 12.39 11.83 -21.29
C GLN A 104 12.79 11.29 -19.93
N PHE A 105 12.07 10.25 -19.45
CA PHE A 105 12.33 9.61 -18.17
C PHE A 105 12.83 8.20 -18.38
N ASP A 106 13.86 7.79 -17.63
CA ASP A 106 14.35 6.42 -17.62
C ASP A 106 13.45 5.53 -16.77
N PHE A 107 12.89 6.09 -15.69
CA PHE A 107 11.89 5.44 -14.84
C PHE A 107 10.74 6.39 -14.49
N ILE A 108 9.60 5.81 -14.14
CA ILE A 108 8.47 6.52 -13.53
C ILE A 108 8.07 5.80 -12.24
N HIS A 109 7.76 6.59 -11.21
CA HIS A 109 7.25 6.09 -9.94
C HIS A 109 5.75 6.41 -9.85
N ILE A 110 4.91 5.37 -9.87
CA ILE A 110 3.48 5.53 -10.11
C ILE A 110 2.70 4.35 -9.53
N ASP A 111 1.38 4.53 -9.39
CA ASP A 111 0.44 3.47 -9.03
C ASP A 111 0.54 2.27 -9.98
N SER A 112 0.78 1.07 -9.43
CA SER A 112 0.89 -0.18 -10.19
C SER A 112 -0.38 -0.56 -10.97
N ASN A 113 -1.55 -0.02 -10.59
CA ASN A 113 -2.78 -0.21 -11.37
C ASN A 113 -2.70 0.42 -12.78
N MET A 114 -1.68 1.24 -13.02
CA MET A 114 -1.37 1.77 -14.35
C MET A 114 -0.60 0.78 -15.24
N ILE A 115 -0.04 -0.29 -14.67
CA ILE A 115 0.74 -1.29 -15.45
C ILE A 115 -0.04 -1.84 -16.64
N PRO A 116 -1.30 -2.28 -16.54
CA PRO A 116 -2.04 -2.76 -17.71
C PRO A 116 -2.14 -1.73 -18.82
N SER A 117 -2.42 -0.46 -18.50
CA SER A 117 -2.54 0.62 -19.47
C SER A 117 -1.22 0.92 -20.16
N LEU A 118 -0.14 1.10 -19.39
CA LEU A 118 1.18 1.48 -19.91
C LEU A 118 1.87 0.32 -20.65
N ALA A 119 1.76 -0.92 -20.13
CA ALA A 119 2.30 -2.12 -20.78
C ALA A 119 1.57 -2.40 -22.10
N SER A 120 0.23 -2.30 -22.12
CA SER A 120 -0.54 -2.48 -23.36
C SER A 120 -0.27 -1.40 -24.41
N ALA A 121 0.13 -0.18 -23.99
CA ALA A 121 0.61 0.88 -24.86
C ALA A 121 2.05 0.64 -25.37
N GLY A 122 2.75 -0.39 -24.85
CA GLY A 122 4.13 -0.72 -25.23
C GLY A 122 5.16 0.25 -24.67
N TYR A 123 4.85 0.96 -23.58
CA TYR A 123 5.75 1.95 -22.97
C TYR A 123 6.71 1.34 -21.94
N LEU A 124 6.30 0.26 -21.28
CA LEU A 124 7.09 -0.34 -20.21
C LEU A 124 8.07 -1.40 -20.73
N GLU A 125 9.25 -1.42 -20.13
CA GLU A 125 10.26 -2.47 -20.28
C GLU A 125 9.95 -3.64 -19.35
N PRO A 126 9.84 -4.91 -19.82
CA PRO A 126 9.73 -6.07 -18.97
C PRO A 126 11.02 -6.26 -18.14
N LEU A 127 10.86 -6.54 -16.85
CA LEU A 127 11.98 -6.61 -15.91
C LEU A 127 12.56 -8.02 -15.71
N ASP A 128 11.89 -9.05 -16.23
CA ASP A 128 12.24 -10.45 -15.99
C ASP A 128 13.69 -10.79 -16.34
N GLN A 129 14.24 -10.22 -17.42
CA GLN A 129 15.64 -10.45 -17.80
C GLN A 129 16.64 -9.86 -16.77
N TYR A 130 16.35 -8.68 -16.22
CA TYR A 130 17.20 -8.02 -15.23
C TYR A 130 17.08 -8.73 -13.88
N MET A 131 15.89 -9.15 -13.51
CA MET A 131 15.64 -9.96 -12.32
C MET A 131 16.38 -11.30 -12.40
N LYS A 132 16.35 -11.97 -13.54
CA LYS A 132 17.09 -13.21 -13.77
C LYS A 132 18.61 -13.03 -13.66
N GLN A 133 19.16 -11.94 -14.22
CA GLN A 133 20.60 -11.65 -14.16
C GLN A 133 21.07 -11.38 -12.73
N ALA A 134 20.24 -10.71 -11.92
CA ALA A 134 20.52 -10.40 -10.52
C ALA A 134 20.09 -11.53 -9.56
N ASP A 135 19.45 -12.60 -10.07
CA ASP A 135 18.71 -13.60 -9.28
C ASP A 135 17.80 -12.92 -8.24
N PHE A 136 17.13 -11.86 -8.71
CA PHE A 136 16.25 -11.03 -7.90
C PHE A 136 14.85 -11.63 -7.85
N LYS A 137 14.26 -11.59 -6.65
CA LYS A 137 12.86 -11.94 -6.42
C LYS A 137 12.19 -10.84 -5.61
N ILE A 138 10.95 -10.53 -5.97
CA ILE A 138 10.11 -9.67 -5.12
C ILE A 138 9.65 -10.52 -3.94
N ASP A 139 10.31 -10.40 -2.79
CA ASP A 139 9.95 -11.16 -1.58
C ASP A 139 8.91 -10.40 -0.76
N ALA A 140 7.73 -10.26 -1.34
CA ALA A 140 6.61 -9.55 -0.75
C ALA A 140 5.82 -10.43 0.24
N VAL A 141 5.08 -9.75 1.12
CA VAL A 141 4.09 -10.40 1.98
C VAL A 141 2.93 -10.88 1.12
N ALA A 142 2.51 -12.15 1.29
CA ALA A 142 1.44 -12.78 0.51
C ALA A 142 1.63 -12.68 -1.03
N ASP A 143 0.53 -12.55 -1.76
CA ASP A 143 0.51 -12.51 -3.23
C ASP A 143 0.77 -11.10 -3.81
N TYR A 144 1.29 -10.18 -2.99
CA TYR A 144 1.49 -8.77 -3.33
C TYR A 144 2.36 -8.54 -4.59
N ALA A 145 3.34 -9.41 -4.84
CA ALA A 145 4.16 -9.35 -6.05
C ALA A 145 3.35 -9.44 -7.36
N ASN A 146 2.15 -10.04 -7.31
CA ASN A 146 1.30 -10.17 -8.49
C ASN A 146 0.80 -8.81 -9.03
N PHE A 147 0.72 -7.78 -8.18
CA PHE A 147 0.38 -6.41 -8.61
C PHE A 147 1.45 -5.76 -9.52
N MET A 148 2.62 -6.38 -9.63
CA MET A 148 3.72 -5.92 -10.50
C MET A 148 3.70 -6.58 -11.87
N THR A 149 2.72 -7.47 -12.15
CA THR A 149 2.72 -8.31 -13.34
C THR A 149 1.56 -7.99 -14.28
N TYR A 150 1.81 -8.14 -15.57
CA TYR A 150 0.79 -8.06 -16.62
C TYR A 150 1.08 -9.11 -17.69
N LYS A 151 0.09 -9.96 -17.99
CA LYS A 151 0.21 -11.06 -18.96
C LYS A 151 1.46 -11.93 -18.76
N GLY A 152 1.77 -12.23 -17.49
CA GLY A 152 2.87 -13.13 -17.11
C GLY A 152 4.27 -12.53 -17.14
N GLN A 153 4.40 -11.22 -17.38
CA GLN A 153 5.67 -10.49 -17.31
C GLN A 153 5.65 -9.48 -16.16
N THR A 154 6.80 -9.26 -15.53
CA THR A 154 6.97 -8.27 -14.47
C THR A 154 7.33 -6.92 -15.08
N TYR A 155 6.59 -5.86 -14.70
CA TYR A 155 6.80 -4.51 -15.20
C TYR A 155 7.11 -3.48 -14.13
N GLY A 156 6.92 -3.82 -12.86
CA GLY A 156 7.15 -2.91 -11.75
C GLY A 156 7.98 -3.55 -10.63
N ILE A 157 8.67 -2.70 -9.89
CA ILE A 157 9.33 -3.08 -8.63
C ILE A 157 8.67 -2.27 -7.53
N PRO A 158 8.06 -2.92 -6.50
CA PRO A 158 7.39 -2.23 -5.44
C PRO A 158 8.38 -1.42 -4.59
N THR A 159 7.94 -0.27 -4.13
CA THR A 159 8.68 0.60 -3.22
C THR A 159 7.81 1.05 -2.05
N ASP A 160 6.55 0.58 -2.03
CA ASP A 160 5.53 1.01 -1.11
C ASP A 160 4.54 -0.13 -0.83
N GLY A 161 4.13 -0.30 0.43
CA GLY A 161 3.19 -1.32 0.88
C GLY A 161 1.74 -0.97 0.62
N ASN A 162 1.35 0.16 1.12
CA ASN A 162 0.10 0.85 0.84
C ASN A 162 -1.18 0.00 1.02
N VAL A 163 -1.25 -0.75 2.12
CA VAL A 163 -2.42 -1.54 2.46
C VAL A 163 -3.29 -0.79 3.48
N HIS A 164 -4.61 -0.83 3.32
CA HIS A 164 -5.51 -0.29 4.33
C HIS A 164 -5.63 -1.25 5.51
N ILE A 165 -5.50 -0.70 6.72
CA ILE A 165 -5.75 -1.42 7.97
C ILE A 165 -6.85 -0.70 8.76
N GLN A 166 -7.47 -1.39 9.71
CA GLN A 166 -8.43 -0.80 10.63
C GLN A 166 -7.72 -0.11 11.79
N TYR A 167 -8.12 1.12 12.06
CA TYR A 167 -7.72 1.93 13.21
C TYR A 167 -8.92 2.17 14.11
N VAL A 168 -8.80 1.93 15.40
CA VAL A 168 -9.83 2.26 16.40
C VAL A 168 -9.18 2.85 17.63
N ARG A 169 -9.75 3.90 18.19
CA ARG A 169 -9.27 4.54 19.42
C ARG A 169 -9.39 3.59 20.62
N LYS A 170 -8.24 3.09 21.07
CA LYS A 170 -8.10 2.18 22.21
C LYS A 170 -8.69 2.77 23.49
N ASP A 171 -8.30 4.01 23.78
CA ASP A 171 -8.73 4.73 24.97
C ASP A 171 -10.25 4.99 25.03
N LEU A 172 -10.92 5.05 23.85
CA LEU A 172 -12.39 5.17 23.80
C LEU A 172 -13.08 3.81 23.91
N ILE A 173 -12.49 2.76 23.32
CA ILE A 173 -13.03 1.40 23.40
C ILE A 173 -12.93 0.84 24.84
N GLU A 174 -11.84 1.12 25.55
CA GLU A 174 -11.57 0.61 26.89
C GLU A 174 -12.20 1.45 28.01
N ASP A 175 -12.79 2.60 27.67
CA ASP A 175 -13.45 3.50 28.64
C ASP A 175 -14.73 2.85 29.20
N PRO A 176 -14.90 2.72 30.54
CA PRO A 176 -16.06 2.02 31.16
C PRO A 176 -17.40 2.70 30.85
N ASP A 177 -17.44 4.04 30.75
CA ASP A 177 -18.67 4.76 30.45
C ASP A 177 -19.10 4.54 29.01
N ASN A 178 -18.13 4.52 28.09
CA ASN A 178 -18.37 4.17 26.67
C ASN A 178 -18.82 2.71 26.52
N GLN A 179 -18.21 1.77 27.27
CA GLN A 179 -18.61 0.37 27.30
C GLN A 179 -20.07 0.23 27.71
N LYS A 180 -20.45 0.88 28.80
CA LYS A 180 -21.81 0.86 29.30
C LYS A 180 -22.80 1.49 28.32
N ASN A 181 -22.49 2.71 27.83
CA ASN A 181 -23.34 3.42 26.87
C ASN A 181 -23.57 2.61 25.59
N PHE A 182 -22.54 1.99 25.05
CA PHE A 182 -22.64 1.17 23.84
C PHE A 182 -23.48 -0.10 24.10
N ALA A 183 -23.27 -0.77 25.23
CA ALA A 183 -24.07 -1.94 25.61
C ALA A 183 -25.54 -1.61 25.81
N ASP A 184 -25.84 -0.52 26.52
CA ASP A 184 -27.21 -0.03 26.74
C ASP A 184 -27.92 0.31 25.40
N LYS A 185 -27.19 0.90 24.46
CA LYS A 185 -27.73 1.34 23.16
C LYS A 185 -27.89 0.23 22.14
N HIS A 186 -26.97 -0.74 22.12
CA HIS A 186 -26.87 -1.73 21.05
C HIS A 186 -27.07 -3.18 21.50
N GLY A 187 -27.22 -3.43 22.82
CA GLY A 187 -27.43 -4.77 23.38
C GLY A 187 -26.22 -5.70 23.23
N LYS A 188 -25.02 -5.15 23.02
CA LYS A 188 -23.79 -5.91 22.86
C LYS A 188 -22.56 -5.17 23.39
N GLU A 189 -21.49 -5.91 23.64
CA GLU A 189 -20.21 -5.39 24.09
C GLU A 189 -19.57 -4.47 23.05
N LEU A 190 -18.95 -3.39 23.52
CA LEU A 190 -18.09 -2.52 22.71
C LEU A 190 -16.70 -3.18 22.56
N LYS A 191 -16.37 -3.61 21.37
CA LYS A 191 -15.08 -4.23 21.05
C LYS A 191 -14.60 -3.84 19.65
N PHE A 192 -13.40 -4.26 19.28
CA PHE A 192 -12.86 -4.04 17.93
C PHE A 192 -13.86 -4.54 16.86
N PRO A 193 -14.17 -3.73 15.81
CA PRO A 193 -15.20 -4.07 14.84
C PRO A 193 -14.78 -5.22 13.93
N GLU A 194 -15.64 -6.21 13.75
CA GLU A 194 -15.43 -7.33 12.83
C GLU A 194 -16.17 -7.16 11.51
N VAL A 195 -17.29 -6.39 11.52
CA VAL A 195 -18.10 -6.10 10.34
C VAL A 195 -18.34 -4.60 10.20
N TRP A 196 -18.69 -4.16 8.99
CA TRP A 196 -18.89 -2.75 8.67
C TRP A 196 -19.97 -2.09 9.55
N GLU A 197 -21.06 -2.81 9.83
CA GLU A 197 -22.15 -2.33 10.66
C GLU A 197 -21.71 -2.04 12.10
N ASP A 198 -20.76 -2.80 12.62
CA ASP A 198 -20.22 -2.59 13.97
C ASP A 198 -19.32 -1.36 14.02
N ASP A 199 -18.47 -1.17 12.99
CA ASP A 199 -17.64 0.01 12.87
C ASP A 199 -18.51 1.29 12.79
N LEU A 200 -19.58 1.28 11.99
CA LEU A 200 -20.54 2.38 11.92
C LEU A 200 -21.21 2.69 13.27
N LYS A 201 -21.59 1.64 14.06
CA LYS A 201 -22.16 1.83 15.40
C LYS A 201 -21.15 2.44 16.37
N ILE A 202 -19.90 1.99 16.33
CA ILE A 202 -18.79 2.52 17.14
C ILE A 202 -18.59 4.00 16.80
N GLN A 203 -18.43 4.32 15.53
CA GLN A 203 -18.25 5.70 15.04
C GLN A 203 -19.37 6.64 15.54
N GLN A 204 -20.64 6.24 15.35
CA GLN A 204 -21.80 7.06 15.69
C GLN A 204 -22.09 7.14 17.19
N THR A 205 -21.61 6.19 17.99
CA THR A 205 -21.84 6.17 19.43
C THR A 205 -20.76 6.90 20.21
N LEU A 206 -19.50 6.82 19.75
CA LEU A 206 -18.35 7.37 20.47
C LEU A 206 -17.94 8.79 19.99
N MET A 207 -18.56 9.30 18.92
CA MET A 207 -18.30 10.68 18.47
C MET A 207 -18.81 11.69 19.49
N ASP A 208 -18.07 12.79 19.63
CA ASP A 208 -18.45 13.96 20.43
C ASP A 208 -18.08 15.25 19.68
N PRO A 209 -18.96 15.76 18.80
CA PRO A 209 -18.70 16.95 18.01
C PRO A 209 -18.39 18.20 18.86
N SER A 210 -18.85 18.25 20.12
CA SER A 210 -18.55 19.38 21.02
C SER A 210 -17.06 19.46 21.39
N LYS A 211 -16.34 18.32 21.28
CA LYS A 211 -14.89 18.19 21.49
C LYS A 211 -14.13 18.05 20.16
N ASP A 212 -14.76 18.36 19.03
CA ASP A 212 -14.19 18.13 17.69
C ASP A 212 -13.75 16.68 17.45
N LEU A 213 -14.46 15.72 18.05
CA LEU A 213 -14.23 14.28 17.89
C LEU A 213 -15.33 13.71 17.00
N TYR A 214 -14.96 13.26 15.80
CA TYR A 214 -15.88 12.65 14.85
C TYR A 214 -15.64 11.14 14.73
N GLY A 215 -16.68 10.43 14.36
CA GLY A 215 -16.65 8.96 14.27
C GLY A 215 -15.73 8.47 13.19
N SER A 216 -15.85 9.02 11.97
CA SER A 216 -15.17 8.53 10.77
C SER A 216 -13.98 9.39 10.36
N GLY A 217 -12.86 8.73 10.03
CA GLY A 217 -11.70 9.32 9.38
C GLY A 217 -11.53 8.88 7.91
N ASN A 218 -12.59 8.37 7.28
CA ASN A 218 -12.54 7.87 5.91
C ASN A 218 -12.67 8.99 4.87
N LEU A 219 -11.97 8.87 3.73
CA LEU A 219 -12.07 9.84 2.64
C LEU A 219 -13.26 9.53 1.73
N ARG A 220 -14.00 10.58 1.34
CA ARG A 220 -15.21 10.48 0.52
C ARG A 220 -15.17 11.38 -0.71
N ASN A 221 -14.06 12.05 -0.97
CA ASN A 221 -13.87 12.86 -2.17
C ASN A 221 -13.79 11.97 -3.43
N ARG A 222 -13.96 12.59 -4.59
CA ARG A 222 -13.99 11.90 -5.90
C ARG A 222 -12.77 11.03 -6.16
N ALA A 223 -11.57 11.48 -5.80
CA ALA A 223 -10.33 10.77 -6.12
C ALA A 223 -10.11 9.53 -5.22
N ASN A 224 -10.46 9.64 -3.93
CA ASN A 224 -10.13 8.61 -2.94
C ASN A 224 -11.33 7.74 -2.56
N GLY A 225 -12.55 8.29 -2.58
CA GLY A 225 -13.77 7.61 -2.13
C GLY A 225 -13.97 6.19 -2.68
N PRO A 226 -13.69 5.91 -3.97
CA PRO A 226 -13.82 4.56 -4.52
C PRO A 226 -13.07 3.48 -3.73
N THR A 227 -11.92 3.81 -3.14
CA THR A 227 -11.11 2.88 -2.35
C THR A 227 -11.93 2.22 -1.23
N TRP A 228 -12.70 3.00 -0.47
CA TRP A 228 -13.57 2.46 0.59
C TRP A 228 -14.76 1.68 0.05
N TRP A 229 -15.36 2.12 -1.06
CA TRP A 229 -16.44 1.39 -1.70
C TRP A 229 -15.97 0.01 -2.19
N TYR A 230 -14.78 -0.10 -2.80
CA TYR A 230 -14.25 -1.39 -3.24
C TYR A 230 -14.03 -2.37 -2.07
N MET A 231 -13.50 -1.90 -0.92
CA MET A 231 -13.35 -2.76 0.26
C MET A 231 -14.70 -3.37 0.68
N ILE A 232 -15.73 -2.56 0.77
CA ILE A 232 -17.08 -2.99 1.16
C ILE A 232 -17.66 -3.92 0.08
N PHE A 233 -17.59 -3.54 -1.18
CA PHE A 233 -18.13 -4.28 -2.32
C PHE A 233 -17.51 -5.68 -2.45
N TYR A 234 -16.19 -5.78 -2.40
CA TYR A 234 -15.49 -7.05 -2.46
C TYR A 234 -15.75 -7.92 -1.22
N SER A 235 -15.88 -7.30 -0.04
CA SER A 235 -16.23 -8.04 1.18
C SER A 235 -17.68 -8.56 1.15
N ALA A 236 -18.58 -7.90 0.42
CA ALA A 236 -19.93 -8.39 0.17
C ALA A 236 -19.98 -9.51 -0.90
N GLY A 237 -18.83 -9.91 -1.46
CA GLY A 237 -18.74 -10.95 -2.49
C GLY A 237 -18.91 -10.42 -3.92
N GLY A 238 -18.93 -9.10 -4.11
CA GLY A 238 -19.00 -8.47 -5.43
C GLY A 238 -17.70 -8.60 -6.21
N PHE A 239 -17.79 -8.49 -7.53
CA PHE A 239 -16.67 -8.32 -8.45
C PHE A 239 -17.09 -7.38 -9.58
N THR A 240 -16.14 -6.64 -10.13
CA THR A 240 -16.44 -5.50 -11.01
C THR A 240 -16.91 -5.85 -12.41
N PHE A 241 -16.54 -7.02 -12.92
CA PHE A 241 -16.88 -7.46 -14.28
C PHE A 241 -17.20 -8.96 -14.32
N ASP A 242 -18.14 -9.36 -15.18
CA ASP A 242 -18.32 -10.75 -15.54
C ASP A 242 -17.29 -11.23 -16.59
N ASP A 243 -17.34 -12.53 -16.98
CA ASP A 243 -16.44 -13.13 -17.94
C ASP A 243 -16.57 -12.53 -19.36
N ASP A 244 -17.68 -11.87 -19.62
CA ASP A 244 -17.96 -11.15 -20.86
C ASP A 244 -17.61 -9.68 -20.81
N MET A 245 -16.93 -9.24 -19.73
CA MET A 245 -16.58 -7.83 -19.51
C MET A 245 -17.81 -6.90 -19.45
N ASN A 246 -18.95 -7.39 -18.98
CA ASN A 246 -20.01 -6.52 -18.56
C ASN A 246 -19.71 -6.04 -17.13
N PRO A 247 -19.82 -4.74 -16.84
CA PRO A 247 -19.73 -4.28 -15.46
C PRO A 247 -20.84 -4.89 -14.60
N THR A 248 -20.50 -5.34 -13.41
CA THR A 248 -21.41 -6.04 -12.47
C THR A 248 -21.53 -5.28 -11.15
N LEU A 249 -21.67 -3.96 -11.23
CA LEU A 249 -21.73 -3.10 -10.06
C LEU A 249 -23.14 -3.01 -9.48
N ASP A 250 -24.16 -2.88 -10.35
CA ASP A 250 -25.57 -2.74 -9.98
C ASP A 250 -26.16 -4.11 -9.59
N THR A 251 -25.75 -4.57 -8.43
CA THR A 251 -26.11 -5.87 -7.82
C THR A 251 -26.50 -5.66 -6.36
N PRO A 252 -27.14 -6.62 -5.70
CA PRO A 252 -27.42 -6.52 -4.26
C PRO A 252 -26.17 -6.26 -3.41
N ALA A 253 -25.03 -6.88 -3.76
CA ALA A 253 -23.74 -6.64 -3.08
C ALA A 253 -23.24 -5.20 -3.31
N GLY A 254 -23.39 -4.68 -4.53
CA GLY A 254 -23.05 -3.30 -4.86
C GLY A 254 -23.92 -2.30 -4.10
N GLN A 255 -25.23 -2.52 -4.08
CA GLN A 255 -26.17 -1.63 -3.35
C GLN A 255 -25.88 -1.66 -1.84
N TYR A 256 -25.62 -2.83 -1.25
CA TYR A 256 -25.15 -2.93 0.13
C TYR A 256 -23.90 -2.09 0.36
N ALA A 257 -22.93 -2.16 -0.55
CA ALA A 257 -21.71 -1.37 -0.44
C ALA A 257 -21.97 0.16 -0.50
N VAL A 258 -22.90 0.61 -1.34
CA VAL A 258 -23.33 2.02 -1.38
C VAL A 258 -24.00 2.43 -0.07
N ASP A 259 -24.88 1.59 0.47
CA ASP A 259 -25.61 1.88 1.70
C ASP A 259 -24.65 2.03 2.90
N ILE A 260 -23.70 1.11 3.08
CA ILE A 260 -22.65 1.21 4.12
C ILE A 260 -21.80 2.47 3.90
N TYR A 261 -21.35 2.70 2.66
CA TYR A 261 -20.54 3.85 2.28
C TYR A 261 -21.22 5.20 2.63
N LEU A 262 -22.51 5.33 2.37
CA LEU A 262 -23.26 6.54 2.65
C LEU A 262 -23.66 6.70 4.13
N GLN A 263 -23.83 5.61 4.87
CA GLN A 263 -24.09 5.66 6.32
C GLN A 263 -22.93 6.22 7.13
N ASP A 264 -21.69 6.10 6.64
CA ASP A 264 -20.49 6.69 7.24
C ASP A 264 -20.64 8.22 7.47
N LYS A 265 -21.44 8.90 6.62
CA LYS A 265 -21.74 10.34 6.76
C LYS A 265 -22.28 10.72 8.14
N LYS A 266 -22.98 9.82 8.81
CA LYS A 266 -23.54 10.08 10.15
C LYS A 266 -22.47 10.22 11.24
N GLY A 267 -21.29 9.63 11.03
CA GLY A 267 -20.14 9.73 11.92
C GLY A 267 -19.07 10.71 11.43
N ALA A 268 -19.17 11.22 10.22
CA ALA A 268 -18.14 12.04 9.58
C ALA A 268 -18.25 13.54 9.96
N HIS A 269 -17.13 14.25 9.88
CA HIS A 269 -17.14 15.71 10.00
C HIS A 269 -17.97 16.32 8.85
N PRO A 270 -18.81 17.35 9.10
CA PRO A 270 -19.70 17.94 8.08
C PRO A 270 -18.98 18.39 6.80
N GLU A 271 -17.75 18.87 6.91
CA GLU A 271 -16.95 19.36 5.78
C GLU A 271 -16.12 18.27 5.10
N SER A 272 -16.12 17.02 5.62
CA SER A 272 -15.19 15.96 5.18
C SER A 272 -15.40 15.45 3.76
N ALA A 273 -16.55 15.77 3.14
CA ALA A 273 -16.88 15.30 1.77
C ALA A 273 -15.83 15.68 0.72
N GLY A 274 -15.17 16.83 0.89
CA GLY A 274 -14.10 17.33 0.00
C GLY A 274 -12.67 17.07 0.49
N TRP A 275 -12.50 16.50 1.70
CA TRP A 275 -11.18 16.36 2.30
C TRP A 275 -10.37 15.25 1.63
N GLY A 276 -9.07 15.53 1.48
CA GLY A 276 -8.06 14.55 1.09
C GLY A 276 -7.15 14.17 2.26
N THR A 277 -6.06 13.49 1.94
CA THR A 277 -5.06 13.03 2.93
C THR A 277 -4.46 14.19 3.74
N ALA A 278 -4.23 15.34 3.10
CA ALA A 278 -3.65 16.53 3.75
C ALA A 278 -4.50 17.06 4.92
N GLN A 279 -5.84 16.95 4.83
CA GLN A 279 -6.74 17.34 5.92
C GLN A 279 -6.96 16.20 6.92
N MET A 280 -7.07 14.95 6.45
CA MET A 280 -7.48 13.84 7.30
C MET A 280 -6.34 13.29 8.17
N ILE A 281 -5.12 13.16 7.65
CA ILE A 281 -3.98 12.60 8.42
C ILE A 281 -3.75 13.38 9.72
N PRO A 282 -3.69 14.73 9.73
CA PRO A 282 -3.57 15.48 10.98
C PRO A 282 -4.71 15.22 11.96
N ARG A 283 -5.95 15.07 11.48
CA ARG A 283 -7.10 14.78 12.35
C ARG A 283 -6.99 13.42 13.03
N ILE A 284 -6.54 12.39 12.30
CA ILE A 284 -6.29 11.07 12.86
C ILE A 284 -5.21 11.16 13.94
N SER A 285 -4.05 11.74 13.63
CA SER A 285 -2.91 11.79 14.55
C SER A 285 -3.10 12.73 15.75
N GLN A 286 -3.98 13.72 15.66
CA GLN A 286 -4.28 14.65 16.75
C GLN A 286 -5.49 14.25 17.62
N GLY A 287 -6.20 13.18 17.27
CA GLY A 287 -7.24 12.61 18.11
C GLY A 287 -8.66 13.03 17.79
N HIS A 288 -8.91 13.54 16.59
CA HIS A 288 -10.21 14.01 16.14
C HIS A 288 -11.06 12.93 15.44
N VAL A 289 -10.61 11.67 15.47
CA VAL A 289 -11.25 10.54 14.80
C VAL A 289 -11.39 9.37 15.76
N VAL A 290 -12.54 8.72 15.78
CA VAL A 290 -12.81 7.49 16.58
C VAL A 290 -12.28 6.25 15.88
N SER A 291 -12.61 6.09 14.58
CA SER A 291 -12.31 4.89 13.80
C SER A 291 -12.15 5.23 12.33
N CYS A 292 -11.29 4.50 11.64
CA CYS A 292 -11.15 4.59 10.19
C CYS A 292 -10.46 3.36 9.61
N GLN A 293 -10.66 3.13 8.32
CA GLN A 293 -9.82 2.28 7.49
C GLN A 293 -8.88 3.22 6.73
N TYR A 294 -7.59 3.09 6.97
CA TYR A 294 -6.64 4.04 6.41
C TYR A 294 -5.31 3.35 6.03
N TRP A 295 -4.48 4.05 5.24
CA TRP A 295 -3.16 3.55 4.85
C TRP A 295 -2.30 3.22 6.06
N ASP A 296 -1.59 2.13 5.98
CA ASP A 296 -0.78 1.54 7.05
C ASP A 296 0.35 2.46 7.53
N GLY A 297 0.93 3.31 6.66
CA GLY A 297 1.93 4.30 7.05
C GLY A 297 1.46 5.31 8.08
N THR A 298 0.14 5.53 8.20
CA THR A 298 -0.43 6.38 9.24
C THR A 298 -0.20 5.82 10.65
N ALA A 299 -0.02 4.51 10.80
CA ALA A 299 0.34 3.92 12.10
C ALA A 299 1.70 4.44 12.59
N ARG A 300 2.71 4.49 11.71
CA ARG A 300 4.03 5.04 12.02
C ARG A 300 3.95 6.50 12.49
N LEU A 301 3.10 7.31 11.84
CA LEU A 301 2.85 8.69 12.26
C LEU A 301 2.17 8.75 13.64
N ASN A 302 1.15 7.91 13.87
CA ASN A 302 0.40 7.86 15.12
C ASN A 302 1.27 7.46 16.31
N GLU A 303 2.27 6.61 16.09
CA GLU A 303 3.20 6.14 17.13
C GLU A 303 4.42 7.05 17.31
N ASN A 304 4.63 8.02 16.42
CA ASN A 304 5.72 9.00 16.55
C ASN A 304 5.35 10.10 17.58
N PRO A 305 6.05 10.17 18.75
CA PRO A 305 5.72 11.12 19.80
C PRO A 305 5.96 12.60 19.40
N ALA A 306 6.76 12.86 18.36
CA ALA A 306 6.98 14.20 17.84
C ALA A 306 5.85 14.69 16.92
N LYS A 307 4.98 13.79 16.46
CA LYS A 307 3.92 14.09 15.48
C LYS A 307 2.52 13.85 16.01
N SER A 308 2.34 12.90 16.93
CA SER A 308 1.03 12.47 17.42
C SER A 308 0.88 12.62 18.93
N LYS A 309 -0.31 12.99 19.37
CA LYS A 309 -0.75 12.96 20.77
C LYS A 309 -1.29 11.60 21.20
N LEU A 310 -1.37 10.63 20.27
CA LEU A 310 -2.10 9.38 20.42
C LEU A 310 -1.19 8.15 20.46
N ARG A 311 0.11 8.31 20.74
CA ARG A 311 1.02 7.17 20.88
C ARG A 311 0.45 6.15 21.86
N GLY A 312 0.34 4.88 21.42
CA GLY A 312 -0.20 3.77 22.21
C GLY A 312 -1.71 3.82 22.46
N LYS A 313 -2.44 4.76 21.84
CA LYS A 313 -3.90 4.93 22.00
C LYS A 313 -4.71 4.42 20.79
N TRP A 314 -4.08 3.67 19.91
CA TRP A 314 -4.75 3.03 18.78
C TRP A 314 -4.73 1.50 18.93
N LEU A 315 -5.83 0.89 18.55
CA LEU A 315 -5.90 -0.53 18.17
C LEU A 315 -5.78 -0.61 16.65
N TYR A 316 -4.97 -1.54 16.21
CA TYR A 316 -4.75 -1.84 14.79
C TYR A 316 -5.23 -3.26 14.49
N GLY A 317 -5.88 -3.46 13.35
CA GLY A 317 -6.38 -4.79 13.02
C GLY A 317 -6.80 -4.97 11.58
N LEU A 318 -7.48 -6.09 11.34
CA LEU A 318 -8.07 -6.42 10.06
C LEU A 318 -9.22 -5.44 9.77
N VAL A 319 -9.31 -4.96 8.51
CA VAL A 319 -10.45 -4.15 8.08
C VAL A 319 -11.75 -4.92 8.28
N PRO A 320 -12.88 -4.23 8.57
CA PRO A 320 -14.15 -4.90 8.75
C PRO A 320 -14.50 -5.77 7.55
N GLY A 321 -15.16 -6.89 7.81
CA GLY A 321 -15.73 -7.77 6.80
C GLY A 321 -17.21 -7.55 6.59
N SER A 322 -17.80 -8.40 5.77
CA SER A 322 -19.23 -8.47 5.57
C SER A 322 -19.73 -9.91 5.64
N ASP A 323 -20.89 -10.10 6.26
CA ASP A 323 -21.63 -11.38 6.28
C ASP A 323 -22.69 -11.45 5.16
N PHE A 324 -22.72 -10.44 4.28
CA PHE A 324 -23.75 -10.29 3.23
C PHE A 324 -23.88 -11.53 2.33
N SER A 325 -22.78 -12.18 1.99
CA SER A 325 -22.77 -13.39 1.14
C SER A 325 -23.07 -14.70 1.89
N GLY A 326 -23.51 -14.63 3.15
CA GLY A 326 -23.76 -15.80 4.01
C GLY A 326 -22.52 -16.37 4.71
N LYS A 327 -21.37 -15.79 4.48
CA LYS A 327 -20.10 -16.05 5.20
C LYS A 327 -19.33 -14.77 5.34
N ARG A 328 -18.53 -14.63 6.43
CA ARG A 328 -17.70 -13.46 6.61
C ARG A 328 -16.56 -13.40 5.61
N ILE A 329 -16.47 -12.30 4.90
CA ILE A 329 -15.39 -12.01 3.95
C ILE A 329 -14.77 -10.68 4.33
N HIS A 330 -13.46 -10.67 4.54
CA HIS A 330 -12.68 -9.44 4.70
C HIS A 330 -11.94 -9.13 3.40
N ARG A 331 -11.94 -7.86 2.99
CA ARG A 331 -11.18 -7.38 1.83
C ARG A 331 -10.57 -6.03 2.14
N SER A 332 -9.25 -6.01 2.26
CA SER A 332 -8.49 -4.77 2.25
C SER A 332 -8.25 -4.32 0.81
N ILE A 333 -7.73 -3.13 0.64
CA ILE A 333 -7.42 -2.53 -0.65
C ILE A 333 -5.98 -2.00 -0.64
N SER A 334 -5.33 -2.01 -1.80
CA SER A 334 -4.08 -1.31 -2.03
C SER A 334 -4.29 -0.30 -3.16
N SER A 335 -4.28 1.00 -2.83
CA SER A 335 -4.47 2.09 -3.79
C SER A 335 -4.07 3.44 -3.18
N PRO A 336 -3.23 4.23 -3.86
CA PRO A 336 -2.32 3.83 -4.92
C PRO A 336 -1.16 2.98 -4.38
N LEU A 337 -0.73 2.00 -5.15
CA LEU A 337 0.41 1.13 -4.85
C LEU A 337 1.62 1.57 -5.65
N ALA A 338 2.52 2.31 -5.04
CA ALA A 338 3.63 2.91 -5.76
C ALA A 338 4.71 1.89 -6.15
N ALA A 339 5.11 1.95 -7.39
CA ALA A 339 6.15 1.12 -7.97
C ALA A 339 7.06 1.90 -8.91
N LEU A 340 8.29 1.44 -9.07
CA LEU A 340 9.21 1.89 -10.11
C LEU A 340 8.95 1.09 -11.38
N LEU A 341 8.54 1.78 -12.43
CA LEU A 341 8.32 1.25 -13.78
C LEU A 341 9.38 1.81 -14.72
N ILE A 342 9.92 0.97 -15.60
CA ILE A 342 11.02 1.36 -16.49
C ILE A 342 10.51 1.66 -17.89
N ASN A 343 10.94 2.79 -18.44
CA ASN A 343 10.60 3.23 -19.78
C ASN A 343 11.37 2.42 -20.82
N LYS A 344 10.65 1.73 -21.70
CA LYS A 344 11.21 0.92 -22.77
C LYS A 344 12.05 1.72 -23.78
N TYR A 345 11.70 2.99 -23.97
CA TYR A 345 12.38 3.89 -24.93
C TYR A 345 13.63 4.57 -24.34
N SER A 346 13.90 4.37 -23.04
CA SER A 346 15.08 4.91 -22.40
C SER A 346 16.36 4.27 -22.95
N PRO A 347 17.41 5.08 -23.28
CA PRO A 347 18.73 4.55 -23.55
C PRO A 347 19.45 4.01 -22.30
N ARG A 348 18.98 4.33 -21.10
CA ARG A 348 19.53 3.92 -19.80
C ARG A 348 18.62 2.95 -19.04
N LYS A 349 17.76 2.21 -19.74
CA LYS A 349 16.79 1.33 -19.12
C LYS A 349 17.40 0.21 -18.27
N ALA A 350 18.60 -0.29 -18.62
CA ALA A 350 19.28 -1.29 -17.81
C ALA A 350 19.75 -0.70 -16.47
N GLN A 351 20.33 0.48 -16.47
CA GLN A 351 20.72 1.20 -15.26
C GLN A 351 19.52 1.50 -14.38
N ALA A 352 18.43 1.98 -14.95
CA ALA A 352 17.18 2.25 -14.25
C ALA A 352 16.55 0.97 -13.67
N ALA A 353 16.60 -0.16 -14.40
CA ALA A 353 16.13 -1.45 -13.91
C ALA A 353 16.93 -1.92 -12.69
N TYR A 354 18.26 -1.89 -12.74
CA TYR A 354 19.07 -2.32 -11.58
C TYR A 354 18.93 -1.38 -10.38
N LEU A 355 18.77 -0.07 -10.59
CA LEU A 355 18.42 0.86 -9.51
C LEU A 355 17.07 0.49 -8.88
N ALA A 356 16.08 0.16 -9.70
CA ALA A 356 14.76 -0.28 -9.19
C ALA A 356 14.89 -1.58 -8.38
N LEU A 357 15.66 -2.58 -8.87
CA LEU A 357 15.91 -3.82 -8.11
C LEU A 357 16.62 -3.54 -6.78
N TRP A 358 17.58 -2.62 -6.75
CA TRP A 358 18.28 -2.23 -5.53
C TRP A 358 17.34 -1.60 -4.49
N LEU A 359 16.50 -0.66 -4.93
CA LEU A 359 15.51 0.01 -4.07
C LEU A 359 14.38 -0.93 -3.61
N GLY A 360 14.01 -1.89 -4.45
CA GLY A 360 12.97 -2.90 -4.16
C GLY A 360 13.49 -4.15 -3.45
N SER A 361 14.77 -4.21 -3.05
CA SER A 361 15.24 -5.23 -2.11
C SER A 361 14.62 -4.96 -0.73
N GLY A 362 14.00 -5.97 -0.12
CA GLY A 362 13.43 -5.86 1.23
C GLY A 362 14.46 -5.36 2.24
N LYS A 363 15.70 -5.86 2.16
CA LYS A 363 16.79 -5.44 3.03
C LYS A 363 17.20 -3.97 2.83
N ASN A 364 17.38 -3.56 1.58
CA ASN A 364 17.86 -2.20 1.26
C ASN A 364 16.79 -1.14 1.52
N SER A 365 15.50 -1.51 1.46
CA SER A 365 14.38 -0.60 1.70
C SER A 365 14.02 -0.42 3.18
N ILE A 366 14.61 -1.20 4.11
CA ILE A 366 14.38 -1.03 5.56
C ILE A 366 14.55 0.44 6.00
N PRO A 367 15.65 1.16 5.67
CA PRO A 367 15.79 2.56 6.06
C PRO A 367 14.72 3.49 5.48
N ILE A 368 14.17 3.13 4.31
CA ILE A 368 13.13 3.90 3.63
C ILE A 368 11.81 3.75 4.35
N VAL A 369 11.38 2.50 4.61
CA VAL A 369 10.06 2.21 5.21
C VAL A 369 10.03 2.43 6.73
N SER A 370 11.18 2.52 7.40
CA SER A 370 11.29 2.84 8.81
C SER A 370 11.55 4.32 9.11
N ASP A 371 11.66 5.17 8.09
CA ASP A 371 11.87 6.61 8.28
C ASP A 371 10.72 7.21 9.12
N PRO A 372 11.02 7.78 10.31
CA PRO A 372 9.98 8.28 11.20
C PRO A 372 9.33 9.59 10.73
N VAL A 373 9.89 10.24 9.73
CA VAL A 373 9.39 11.52 9.18
C VAL A 373 8.47 11.29 8.01
N ASN A 374 8.75 10.28 7.21
CA ASN A 374 8.03 9.95 5.99
C ASN A 374 6.89 8.95 6.26
N THR A 375 5.72 9.21 5.67
CA THR A 375 4.52 8.37 5.82
C THR A 375 4.05 7.78 4.49
N PHE A 376 4.88 7.83 3.43
CA PHE A 376 4.48 7.44 2.08
C PHE A 376 5.14 6.16 1.56
N ASN A 377 6.30 5.76 2.10
CA ASN A 377 6.90 4.47 1.74
C ASN A 377 6.58 3.46 2.85
N ASP A 378 5.61 2.60 2.63
CA ASP A 378 5.10 1.69 3.63
C ASP A 378 5.73 0.29 3.53
N ALA A 379 5.64 -0.48 4.62
CA ALA A 379 6.25 -1.80 4.72
C ALA A 379 5.52 -2.83 3.84
N TRP A 380 6.24 -3.60 3.00
CA TRP A 380 5.64 -4.57 2.07
C TRP A 380 6.42 -5.89 1.94
N ALA A 381 7.73 -5.88 2.21
CA ALA A 381 8.56 -7.08 2.10
C ALA A 381 8.51 -7.91 3.38
N LYS A 382 8.78 -9.21 3.28
CA LYS A 382 8.83 -10.09 4.46
C LYS A 382 9.89 -9.66 5.46
N GLU A 383 11.04 -9.17 4.98
CA GLU A 383 12.07 -8.62 5.86
C GLU A 383 11.58 -7.43 6.67
N HIS A 384 10.70 -6.60 6.11
CA HIS A 384 10.14 -5.46 6.83
C HIS A 384 9.33 -5.88 8.05
N MET A 385 8.61 -7.01 7.95
CA MET A 385 7.72 -7.48 9.03
C MET A 385 8.50 -7.96 10.28
N THR A 386 9.80 -8.24 10.13
CA THR A 386 10.66 -8.75 11.20
C THR A 386 11.83 -7.82 11.54
N ALA A 387 12.05 -6.76 10.75
CA ALA A 387 13.14 -5.82 10.98
C ALA A 387 12.88 -4.98 12.25
N PRO A 388 13.82 -4.96 13.24
CA PRO A 388 13.63 -4.19 14.47
C PRO A 388 13.31 -2.71 14.22
N GLN A 389 13.98 -2.07 13.26
CA GLN A 389 13.77 -0.67 12.91
C GLN A 389 12.33 -0.39 12.44
N VAL A 390 11.76 -1.32 11.66
CA VAL A 390 10.38 -1.20 11.17
C VAL A 390 9.40 -1.44 12.32
N ILE A 391 9.65 -2.46 13.17
CA ILE A 391 8.82 -2.73 14.34
C ILE A 391 8.84 -1.55 15.32
N ASP A 392 10.00 -0.92 15.53
CA ASP A 392 10.11 0.27 16.39
C ASP A 392 9.33 1.47 15.81
N ALA A 393 9.31 1.63 14.48
CA ALA A 393 8.61 2.73 13.82
C ALA A 393 7.08 2.55 13.82
N TYR A 394 6.60 1.33 13.61
CA TYR A 394 5.16 1.02 13.46
C TYR A 394 4.49 0.47 14.72
N THR A 395 5.22 -0.19 15.59
CA THR A 395 4.82 -1.11 16.66
C THR A 395 4.42 -2.52 16.18
N ALA A 396 4.66 -3.52 17.02
CA ALA A 396 4.34 -4.92 16.67
C ALA A 396 2.84 -5.16 16.38
N PRO A 397 1.86 -4.55 17.09
CA PRO A 397 0.45 -4.67 16.74
C PRO A 397 0.12 -4.13 15.34
N ALA A 398 0.70 -2.98 14.93
CA ALA A 398 0.47 -2.42 13.61
C ALA A 398 1.07 -3.30 12.52
N ILE A 399 2.31 -3.79 12.69
CA ILE A 399 2.93 -4.75 11.75
C ILE A 399 2.07 -6.01 11.60
N LYS A 400 1.53 -6.54 12.71
CA LYS A 400 0.63 -7.70 12.65
C LYS A 400 -0.65 -7.41 11.86
N ALA A 401 -1.22 -6.21 12.04
CA ALA A 401 -2.38 -5.77 11.24
C ALA A 401 -2.03 -5.65 9.75
N ILE A 402 -0.86 -5.10 9.40
CA ILE A 402 -0.36 -4.98 8.03
C ILE A 402 -0.24 -6.37 7.39
N GLU A 403 0.49 -7.31 8.01
CA GLU A 403 0.62 -8.69 7.54
C GLU A 403 -0.75 -9.36 7.29
N THR A 404 -1.69 -9.15 8.23
CA THR A 404 -3.02 -9.77 8.16
C THR A 404 -3.81 -9.20 6.99
N ASN A 405 -3.80 -7.88 6.80
CA ASN A 405 -4.52 -7.23 5.70
C ASN A 405 -3.91 -7.57 4.33
N PHE A 406 -2.60 -7.78 4.23
CA PHE A 406 -1.98 -8.26 2.99
C PHE A 406 -2.50 -9.64 2.54
N GLN A 407 -2.99 -10.49 3.45
CA GLN A 407 -3.57 -11.78 3.07
C GLN A 407 -4.91 -11.65 2.31
N VAL A 408 -5.57 -10.50 2.42
CA VAL A 408 -6.90 -10.21 1.84
C VAL A 408 -6.91 -8.94 1.00
N VAL A 409 -5.74 -8.42 0.63
CA VAL A 409 -5.61 -7.19 -0.16
C VAL A 409 -6.08 -7.41 -1.60
N SER A 410 -6.82 -6.46 -2.13
CA SER A 410 -7.34 -6.43 -3.49
C SER A 410 -6.89 -5.15 -4.19
N PRO A 411 -6.70 -5.14 -5.51
CA PRO A 411 -6.60 -3.90 -6.27
C PRO A 411 -8.01 -3.30 -6.46
N PRO A 412 -8.12 -1.99 -6.74
CA PRO A 412 -9.40 -1.42 -7.20
C PRO A 412 -9.84 -2.08 -8.51
N THR A 413 -9.32 -1.62 -9.62
CA THR A 413 -9.50 -2.22 -10.95
C THR A 413 -8.14 -2.39 -11.60
N TYR A 414 -7.79 -3.59 -12.07
CA TYR A 414 -6.48 -3.89 -12.65
C TYR A 414 -6.60 -4.20 -14.15
N LEU A 415 -6.98 -3.17 -14.92
CA LEU A 415 -7.29 -3.25 -16.36
C LEU A 415 -6.84 -1.98 -17.09
N THR A 416 -6.63 -2.08 -18.40
CA THR A 416 -6.54 -0.89 -19.25
C THR A 416 -7.79 -0.03 -19.07
N GLY A 417 -7.60 1.29 -18.83
CA GLY A 417 -8.71 2.21 -18.54
C GLY A 417 -8.98 2.42 -17.04
N TYR A 418 -8.12 1.90 -16.16
CA TYR A 418 -8.24 2.07 -14.72
C TYR A 418 -8.66 3.48 -14.29
N LEU A 419 -7.99 4.53 -14.81
CA LEU A 419 -8.28 5.91 -14.42
C LEU A 419 -9.73 6.32 -14.71
N GLU A 420 -10.29 5.89 -15.83
CA GLU A 420 -11.65 6.25 -16.21
C GLU A 420 -12.68 5.48 -15.38
N PHE A 421 -12.43 4.20 -15.13
CA PHE A 421 -13.26 3.40 -14.21
C PHE A 421 -13.27 4.02 -12.81
N GLN A 422 -12.10 4.39 -12.31
CA GLN A 422 -11.94 4.98 -10.97
C GLN A 422 -12.63 6.35 -10.90
N ASP A 423 -12.42 7.22 -11.87
CA ASP A 423 -12.95 8.59 -11.89
C ASP A 423 -14.48 8.63 -11.99
N THR A 424 -15.07 7.80 -12.86
CA THR A 424 -16.54 7.73 -13.00
C THR A 424 -17.20 7.20 -11.74
N LEU A 425 -16.67 6.16 -11.12
CA LEU A 425 -17.16 5.64 -9.84
C LEU A 425 -17.04 6.71 -8.74
N GLY A 426 -15.88 7.36 -8.64
CA GLY A 426 -15.62 8.40 -7.65
C GLY A 426 -16.54 9.59 -7.78
N LYS A 427 -16.80 10.05 -9.00
CA LYS A 427 -17.76 11.11 -9.28
C LYS A 427 -19.15 10.76 -8.76
N ASN A 428 -19.68 9.59 -9.17
CA ASN A 428 -21.03 9.19 -8.81
C ASN A 428 -21.21 8.92 -7.30
N LEU A 429 -20.19 8.33 -6.64
CA LEU A 429 -20.18 8.15 -5.19
C LEU A 429 -20.14 9.49 -4.45
N SER A 430 -19.31 10.42 -4.89
CA SER A 430 -19.19 11.72 -4.24
C SER A 430 -20.45 12.58 -4.44
N GLU A 431 -21.09 12.55 -5.63
CA GLU A 431 -22.40 13.17 -5.87
C GLU A 431 -23.48 12.59 -4.93
N ALA A 432 -23.48 11.27 -4.71
CA ALA A 432 -24.40 10.64 -3.79
C ALA A 432 -24.12 11.00 -2.32
N TYR A 433 -22.84 11.05 -1.94
CA TYR A 433 -22.45 11.39 -0.57
C TYR A 433 -22.90 12.81 -0.18
N VAL A 434 -22.89 13.76 -1.11
CA VAL A 434 -23.41 15.11 -0.85
C VAL A 434 -24.92 15.27 -1.13
N GLY A 435 -25.60 14.20 -1.59
CA GLY A 435 -27.04 14.19 -1.82
C GLY A 435 -27.49 14.72 -3.18
N GLN A 436 -26.57 14.86 -4.15
CA GLN A 436 -26.86 15.30 -5.53
C GLN A 436 -27.31 14.14 -6.43
N LEU A 437 -26.99 12.90 -6.08
CA LEU A 437 -27.40 11.70 -6.79
C LEU A 437 -28.10 10.75 -5.81
N PRO A 438 -29.29 10.20 -6.13
CA PRO A 438 -29.94 9.20 -5.30
C PRO A 438 -29.08 7.93 -5.18
N ALA A 439 -28.99 7.34 -3.97
CA ALA A 439 -28.18 6.15 -3.70
C ALA A 439 -28.47 4.99 -4.67
N LYS A 440 -29.77 4.75 -4.98
CA LYS A 440 -30.22 3.70 -5.90
C LYS A 440 -29.76 3.87 -7.34
N ASP A 441 -29.39 5.09 -7.75
CA ASP A 441 -29.02 5.41 -9.14
C ASP A 441 -27.50 5.38 -9.36
N VAL A 442 -26.70 5.36 -8.28
CA VAL A 442 -25.21 5.42 -8.32
C VAL A 442 -24.64 4.33 -9.20
N LEU A 443 -25.00 3.09 -8.92
CA LEU A 443 -24.38 1.93 -9.56
C LEU A 443 -24.86 1.74 -10.98
N LYS A 444 -26.15 1.94 -11.23
CA LYS A 444 -26.67 1.89 -12.60
C LYS A 444 -25.98 2.91 -13.49
N LYS A 445 -25.89 4.18 -13.04
CA LYS A 445 -25.21 5.26 -13.77
C LYS A 445 -23.73 4.92 -14.01
N THR A 446 -23.04 4.46 -12.96
CA THR A 446 -21.61 4.08 -13.07
C THR A 446 -21.44 2.91 -14.06
N GLN A 447 -22.28 1.91 -14.00
CA GLN A 447 -22.26 0.74 -14.88
C GLN A 447 -22.47 1.13 -16.36
N ASP A 448 -23.40 2.04 -16.62
CA ASP A 448 -23.65 2.56 -17.97
C ASP A 448 -22.41 3.34 -18.51
N GLU A 449 -21.78 4.16 -17.68
CA GLU A 449 -20.54 4.89 -18.00
C GLU A 449 -19.36 3.91 -18.22
N TRP A 450 -19.21 2.89 -17.38
CA TRP A 450 -18.19 1.85 -17.55
C TRP A 450 -18.38 1.03 -18.82
N ASN A 451 -19.63 0.74 -19.21
CA ASN A 451 -19.92 0.10 -20.49
C ASN A 451 -19.45 0.93 -21.67
N ALA A 452 -19.54 2.27 -21.60
CA ALA A 452 -19.00 3.14 -22.64
C ALA A 452 -17.46 3.06 -22.72
N VAL A 453 -16.78 3.02 -21.58
CA VAL A 453 -15.32 2.82 -21.51
C VAL A 453 -14.92 1.47 -22.11
N VAL A 454 -15.61 0.38 -21.74
CA VAL A 454 -15.38 -0.97 -22.28
C VAL A 454 -15.54 -1.01 -23.81
N ARG A 455 -16.60 -0.39 -24.35
CA ARG A 455 -16.80 -0.31 -25.81
C ARG A 455 -15.68 0.44 -26.51
N ARG A 456 -15.23 1.57 -25.94
CA ARG A 456 -14.18 2.41 -26.53
C ARG A 456 -12.80 1.74 -26.50
N ILE A 457 -12.43 1.07 -25.40
CA ILE A 457 -11.16 0.34 -25.29
C ILE A 457 -11.17 -0.91 -26.17
N GLY A 458 -12.31 -1.56 -26.27
CA GLY A 458 -12.53 -2.82 -26.97
C GLY A 458 -12.70 -3.99 -26.01
N ARG A 459 -13.89 -4.59 -26.00
CA ARG A 459 -14.29 -5.67 -25.11
C ARG A 459 -13.35 -6.89 -25.20
N SER A 460 -12.96 -7.30 -26.42
CA SER A 460 -12.05 -8.42 -26.62
C SER A 460 -10.69 -8.18 -25.95
N LYS A 461 -10.13 -6.97 -26.10
CA LYS A 461 -8.86 -6.61 -25.45
C LYS A 461 -8.95 -6.72 -23.92
N LEU A 462 -10.04 -6.22 -23.32
CA LEU A 462 -10.24 -6.27 -21.87
C LEU A 462 -10.52 -7.70 -21.38
N LYS A 463 -11.17 -8.56 -22.17
CA LYS A 463 -11.30 -10.00 -21.85
C LYS A 463 -9.95 -10.69 -21.77
N ASP A 464 -9.00 -10.34 -22.64
CA ASP A 464 -7.63 -10.87 -22.59
C ASP A 464 -6.86 -10.42 -21.32
N GLU A 465 -7.28 -9.31 -20.69
CA GLU A 465 -6.70 -8.78 -19.45
C GLU A 465 -7.38 -9.32 -18.20
N LEU A 466 -8.61 -9.80 -18.30
CA LEU A 466 -9.44 -10.22 -17.17
C LEU A 466 -8.78 -11.34 -16.35
N ALA A 467 -8.08 -12.27 -17.01
CA ALA A 467 -7.35 -13.34 -16.33
C ALA A 467 -6.26 -12.79 -15.40
N SER A 468 -5.51 -11.77 -15.86
CA SER A 468 -4.49 -11.08 -15.06
C SER A 468 -5.15 -10.34 -13.88
N TYR A 469 -6.29 -9.66 -14.10
CA TYR A 469 -7.02 -9.01 -13.02
C TYR A 469 -7.53 -9.99 -11.97
N LYS A 470 -8.11 -11.12 -12.40
CA LYS A 470 -8.55 -12.17 -11.47
C LYS A 470 -7.39 -12.81 -10.70
N ALA A 471 -6.21 -12.91 -11.31
CA ALA A 471 -5.03 -13.50 -10.69
C ALA A 471 -4.47 -12.65 -9.52
N VAL A 472 -4.68 -11.32 -9.53
CA VAL A 472 -4.25 -10.43 -8.45
C VAL A 472 -5.28 -10.31 -7.31
N MET A 473 -6.49 -10.89 -7.46
CA MET A 473 -7.47 -10.92 -6.39
C MET A 473 -7.08 -11.96 -5.32
N PRO A 474 -7.30 -11.69 -4.04
CA PRO A 474 -6.92 -12.59 -2.96
C PRO A 474 -7.74 -13.90 -3.03
N LYS A 475 -7.05 -15.02 -2.91
CA LYS A 475 -7.65 -16.37 -2.92
C LYS A 475 -8.17 -16.79 -1.55
N ARG A 476 -7.78 -16.10 -0.48
CA ARG A 476 -8.09 -16.46 0.89
C ARG A 476 -9.23 -15.64 1.45
N ASN A 477 -10.09 -16.28 2.24
CA ASN A 477 -10.92 -15.63 3.22
C ASN A 477 -10.30 -15.96 4.57
N LEU A 478 -9.93 -14.94 5.35
CA LEU A 478 -9.51 -15.18 6.73
C LEU A 478 -10.76 -15.52 7.53
N PRO A 479 -10.74 -16.56 8.38
CA PRO A 479 -11.77 -16.76 9.38
C PRO A 479 -11.75 -15.56 10.34
N ALA A 480 -12.91 -15.22 10.86
CA ALA A 480 -13.08 -14.22 11.92
C ALA A 480 -12.29 -14.63 13.16
#